data_3d17db13d283b8c76b6452a9066b5449
#
_entry.id   3d17db13d283b8c76b6452a9066b5449
#
_cell.length_a   1.000
_cell.length_b   1.000
_cell.length_c   1.000
_cell.angle_alpha   90.00
_cell.angle_beta   90.00
_cell.angle_gamma   90.00
#
_symmetry.space_group_name_H-M   'P 1'
#
loop_
_entity.id
_entity.type
_entity.pdbx_description
1 polymer ?
#
loop_
_entity_poly.entity_id
_entity_poly.type
_entity_poly.pdbx_seq_one_letter_code
_entity_poly.pdbx_strand_id
1 'polypeptide(L)' 'MHTQPAPLTTTVANTGFELRFESLFHPGRALAFPCDARGRVELDGLSDPARRNYLYARAVVGREFANPSVVQGHHRH' A
#
# COMPACT_ATOMS: atom_id res chain seq x y z
N MET A 1 -4.10 -18.92 -19.85
CA MET A 1 -4.10 -18.58 -19.72
C MET A 1 -4.09 -17.91 -19.09
N HIS A 2 -4.36 -17.98 -19.03
CA HIS A 2 -4.37 -17.41 -18.51
C HIS A 2 -4.68 -16.61 -17.87
N THR A 3 -4.87 -16.46 -17.61
CA THR A 3 -5.07 -15.74 -17.28
C THR A 3 -5.25 -14.98 -16.61
N GLN A 4 -5.58 -14.89 -16.44
CA GLN A 4 -5.64 -14.17 -16.00
C GLN A 4 -5.82 -13.44 -15.38
N PRO A 5 -6.12 -13.46 -15.03
CA PRO A 5 -6.26 -12.73 -14.54
C PRO A 5 -6.28 -11.88 -13.94
N ALA A 6 -6.40 -11.91 -13.95
CA ALA A 6 -6.33 -11.29 -13.51
C ALA A 6 -6.58 -10.33 -13.37
N PRO A 7 -6.79 -10.48 -13.72
CA PRO A 7 -6.67 -9.44 -13.75
C PRO A 7 -7.30 -8.50 -13.20
N LEU A 8 -7.83 -8.33 -13.18
CA LEU A 8 -8.37 -7.66 -12.67
C LEU A 8 -8.16 -6.89 -11.61
N THR A 9 -8.42 -7.14 -11.09
CA THR A 9 -8.06 -6.75 -9.88
C THR A 9 -6.85 -6.03 -9.86
N THR A 10 -6.10 -6.51 -10.60
CA THR A 10 -4.88 -5.99 -10.76
C THR A 10 -4.94 -4.57 -11.11
N THR A 11 -6.02 -4.10 -11.51
CA THR A 11 -6.19 -2.73 -11.84
C THR A 11 -5.77 -1.81 -10.75
N VAL A 12 -6.11 -2.18 -9.53
CA VAL A 12 -5.77 -1.35 -8.39
C VAL A 12 -4.28 -1.25 -8.25
N ALA A 13 -3.61 -2.35 -8.42
CA ALA A 13 -2.18 -2.35 -8.28
C ALA A 13 -1.52 -1.55 -9.36
N ASN A 14 -2.23 -1.31 -10.44
CA ASN A 14 -1.65 -0.61 -11.57
C ASN A 14 -1.80 0.88 -11.52
N THR A 15 -2.19 1.42 -10.38
CA THR A 15 -2.24 2.86 -10.24
C THR A 15 -0.86 3.46 -10.36
N GLY A 16 0.16 2.69 -10.05
CA GLY A 16 1.51 3.19 -10.11
C GLY A 16 1.94 3.94 -8.88
N PHE A 17 1.10 4.01 -7.85
CA PHE A 17 1.44 4.72 -6.63
C PHE A 17 1.28 3.83 -5.42
N GLU A 18 2.02 4.14 -4.38
CA GLU A 18 1.94 3.44 -3.10
C GLU A 18 1.87 4.45 -1.98
N LEU A 19 1.07 4.15 -0.99
CA LEU A 19 1.06 4.90 0.24
C LEU A 19 2.02 4.20 1.17
N ARG A 20 3.09 4.88 1.56
CA ARG A 20 4.19 4.27 2.27
C ARG A 20 4.27 4.81 3.69
N PHE A 21 4.29 3.89 4.66
CA PHE A 21 4.41 4.22 6.07
C PHE A 21 5.79 3.77 6.52
N GLU A 22 6.69 4.72 6.79
CA GLU A 22 8.03 4.40 7.25
C GLU A 22 8.05 4.17 8.75
N SER A 23 8.78 3.17 9.19
CA SER A 23 8.90 2.92 10.62
C SER A 23 9.71 4.02 11.27
N LEU A 24 9.27 4.44 12.44
CA LEU A 24 9.99 5.44 13.21
C LEU A 24 11.18 4.85 13.94
N PHE A 25 11.14 3.56 14.22
CA PHE A 25 12.15 2.94 15.08
C PHE A 25 13.04 1.93 14.38
N HIS A 26 12.66 1.51 13.18
CA HIS A 26 13.38 0.48 12.46
C HIS A 26 13.71 0.99 11.08
N PRO A 27 14.85 1.69 10.93
CA PRO A 27 15.21 2.24 9.62
C PRO A 27 15.21 1.17 8.55
N GLY A 28 14.68 1.53 7.40
CA GLY A 28 14.57 0.60 6.31
C GLY A 28 13.31 -0.23 6.31
N ARG A 29 12.53 -0.21 7.37
CA ARG A 29 11.27 -0.90 7.41
C ARG A 29 10.14 0.03 7.05
N ALA A 30 9.21 -0.48 6.27
CA ALA A 30 8.06 0.30 5.88
C ALA A 30 6.94 -0.63 5.47
N LEU A 31 5.71 -0.14 5.58
CA LEU A 31 4.56 -0.80 4.99
C LEU A 31 4.13 0.05 3.82
N ALA A 32 3.72 -0.59 2.74
CA ALA A 32 3.28 0.12 1.56
C ALA A 32 2.02 -0.53 1.02
N PHE A 33 1.10 0.29 0.53
CA PHE A 33 -0.18 -0.18 0.03
C PHE A 33 -0.46 0.52 -1.30
N PRO A 34 -1.04 -0.17 -2.27
CA PRO A 34 -1.39 0.49 -3.52
C PRO A 34 -2.37 1.63 -3.26
N CYS A 35 -2.16 2.73 -3.92
CA CYS A 35 -3.06 3.87 -3.77
C CYS A 35 -3.10 4.66 -5.08
N ASP A 36 -4.00 5.64 -5.13
CA ASP A 36 -4.03 6.54 -6.26
C ASP A 36 -3.06 7.71 -5.99
N ALA A 37 -3.00 8.63 -6.93
CA ALA A 37 -2.06 9.74 -6.83
C ALA A 37 -2.34 10.65 -5.63
N ARG A 38 -3.53 10.56 -5.07
CA ARG A 38 -3.90 11.36 -3.89
C ARG A 38 -3.64 10.63 -2.59
N GLY A 39 -3.17 9.39 -2.67
CA GLY A 39 -2.92 8.62 -1.47
C GLY A 39 -4.13 7.84 -0.98
N ARG A 40 -5.14 7.70 -1.81
CA ARG A 40 -6.33 6.98 -1.41
C ARG A 40 -6.14 5.50 -1.68
N VAL A 41 -6.27 4.71 -0.63
CA VAL A 41 -6.11 3.25 -0.72
C VAL A 41 -7.47 2.62 -0.91
N GLU A 42 -7.55 1.71 -1.88
CA GLU A 42 -8.79 1.01 -2.17
C GLU A 42 -8.88 -0.20 -1.25
N LEU A 43 -9.60 -0.05 -0.15
CA LEU A 43 -9.65 -1.12 0.86
C LEU A 43 -10.25 -2.40 0.34
N ASP A 44 -11.24 -2.28 -0.52
CA ASP A 44 -11.89 -3.47 -1.07
C ASP A 44 -10.98 -4.27 -1.99
N GLY A 45 -9.93 -3.65 -2.47
CA GLY A 45 -8.96 -4.33 -3.32
C GLY A 45 -7.84 -5.00 -2.55
N LEU A 46 -7.81 -4.84 -1.23
CA LEU A 46 -6.76 -5.45 -0.41
C LEU A 46 -7.21 -6.81 0.10
N SER A 47 -6.25 -7.70 0.27
CA SER A 47 -6.53 -8.95 0.97
C SER A 47 -6.87 -8.62 2.42
N ASP A 48 -7.46 -9.59 3.14
CA ASP A 48 -7.78 -9.37 4.54
C ASP A 48 -6.54 -9.04 5.37
N PRO A 49 -5.42 -9.78 5.22
CA PRO A 49 -4.22 -9.41 5.99
C PRO A 49 -3.72 -8.02 5.65
N ALA A 50 -3.74 -7.65 4.36
CA ALA A 50 -3.26 -6.33 3.98
C ALA A 50 -4.16 -5.24 4.53
N ARG A 51 -5.47 -5.47 4.52
CA ARG A 51 -6.40 -4.50 5.08
C ARG A 51 -6.15 -4.29 6.56
N ARG A 52 -5.93 -5.38 7.29
CA ARG A 52 -5.62 -5.27 8.71
C ARG A 52 -4.34 -4.50 8.94
N ASN A 53 -3.33 -4.77 8.13
CA ASN A 53 -2.06 -4.06 8.26
C ASN A 53 -2.23 -2.58 7.96
N TYR A 54 -3.05 -2.24 6.99
CA TYR A 54 -3.31 -0.84 6.66
C TYR A 54 -3.98 -0.13 7.82
N LEU A 55 -5.01 -0.76 8.38
CA LEU A 55 -5.73 -0.14 9.49
C LEU A 55 -4.83 0.00 10.71
N TYR A 56 -3.97 -0.99 10.95
CA TYR A 56 -3.01 -0.90 12.03
C TYR A 56 -2.04 0.26 11.80
N ALA A 57 -1.49 0.35 10.59
CA ALA A 57 -0.54 1.41 10.30
C ALA A 57 -1.16 2.78 10.52
N ARG A 58 -2.41 2.96 10.09
CA ARG A 58 -3.10 4.23 10.29
C ARG A 58 -3.26 4.54 11.77
N ALA A 59 -3.55 3.53 12.55
CA ALA A 59 -3.82 3.73 13.97
C ALA A 59 -2.56 4.12 14.75
N VAL A 60 -1.39 3.73 14.27
CA VAL A 60 -0.16 3.98 15.02
C VAL A 60 0.75 5.01 14.36
N VAL A 61 0.21 5.82 13.45
CA VAL A 61 0.96 6.94 12.89
C VAL A 61 1.32 7.88 14.03
N GLY A 62 2.57 8.30 14.05
CA GLY A 62 3.07 9.16 15.11
C GLY A 62 3.63 8.39 16.27
N ARG A 63 3.35 7.10 16.36
CA ARG A 63 3.83 6.26 17.45
C ARG A 63 4.82 5.21 16.97
N GLU A 64 4.47 4.51 15.89
CA GLU A 64 5.35 3.50 15.31
C GLU A 64 5.71 3.82 13.88
N PHE A 65 4.84 4.53 13.18
CA PHE A 65 5.10 4.91 11.80
C PHE A 65 5.01 6.40 11.65
N ALA A 66 5.81 6.93 10.73
CA ALA A 66 5.71 8.33 10.36
C ALA A 66 4.44 8.53 9.53
N ASN A 67 4.05 9.77 9.32
CA ASN A 67 2.96 10.07 8.42
C ASN A 67 3.25 9.45 7.07
N PRO A 68 2.26 8.82 6.45
CA PRO A 68 2.50 8.19 5.16
C PRO A 68 2.75 9.19 4.07
N SER A 69 3.46 8.75 3.04
CA SER A 69 3.68 9.56 1.86
C SER A 69 3.30 8.75 0.64
N VAL A 70 2.93 9.47 -0.41
CA VAL A 70 2.60 8.85 -1.68
C VAL A 70 3.88 8.79 -2.49
N VAL A 71 4.27 7.59 -2.90
CA VAL A 71 5.46 7.43 -3.71
C VAL A 71 5.08 6.71 -4.99
N GLN A 72 5.87 6.90 -6.01
CA GLN A 72 5.63 6.21 -7.25
C GLN A 72 6.09 4.79 -7.10
N GLY A 73 5.20 3.84 -7.36
CA GLY A 73 5.54 2.44 -7.19
C GLY A 73 6.44 1.96 -8.31
N HIS A 74 7.21 0.92 -8.03
CA HIS A 74 8.04 0.29 -9.01
C HIS A 74 7.50 -1.06 -9.33
N HIS A 75 7.36 -1.25 -10.56
CA HIS A 75 6.88 -2.55 -10.92
C HIS A 75 7.92 -3.26 -11.72
N ARG A 76 8.28 -3.42 -11.61
CA ARG A 76 9.03 -4.05 -12.32
C ARG A 76 9.03 -4.67 -12.98
N HIS A 77 8.99 -4.55 -13.21
CA HIS A 77 9.05 -4.96 -13.80
C HIS A 77 9.22 -5.21 -14.12
#